data_8f8c8bddaa87ea9c9ab886bec4cc857a
#
_entry.id   8f8c8bddaa87ea9c9ab886bec4cc857a
#
_cell.length_a   1.000
_cell.length_b   1.000
_cell.length_c   1.000
_cell.angle_alpha   90.00
_cell.angle_beta   90.00
_cell.angle_gamma   90.00
#
_symmetry.space_group_name_H-M   'P 1'
#
loop_
_entity.id
_entity.type
_entity.pdbx_description
1 polymer ?
#
loop_
_entity_poly.entity_id
_entity_poly.type
_entity_poly.pdbx_seq_one_letter_code
_entity_poly.pdbx_strand_id
1 'polypeptide(L)'
;MSDTLLHPSRFTHHHRVLRAVLLDEEGWFVLSDLVRLLGRYLGGRAPAEQRERLFVLCHALERHLDADQWRLAWLHDERHGPRQDCLVSESGLYALLWLAVPGAARGLRRWVSGSVLPRLRSQSHPNATPQRAVLHWKTAEIDTLHWQGKTWIPLSDCPHLLDSPRPLIRA
;
A
#
# COMPACT_ATOMS: atom_id res chain seq x y z
N MET A 1 -16.90 -14.60 -10.01
CA MET A 1 -15.72 -14.03 -9.30
C MET A 1 -15.93 -12.52 -9.36
N SER A 2 -16.14 -11.88 -8.23
CA SER A 2 -16.39 -10.42 -8.21
C SER A 2 -15.08 -9.72 -8.57
N ASP A 3 -15.08 -9.05 -9.73
CA ASP A 3 -13.97 -8.19 -10.16
C ASP A 3 -13.94 -6.94 -9.28
N THR A 4 -13.40 -7.08 -8.07
CA THR A 4 -13.24 -5.96 -7.14
C THR A 4 -12.20 -5.00 -7.69
N LEU A 5 -12.60 -3.75 -7.93
CA LEU A 5 -11.68 -2.69 -8.31
C LEU A 5 -10.82 -2.29 -7.11
N LEU A 6 -9.53 -2.48 -7.23
CA LEU A 6 -8.56 -2.19 -6.16
C LEU A 6 -7.99 -0.77 -6.31
N HIS A 7 -7.80 -0.10 -5.18
CA HIS A 7 -7.20 1.24 -5.10
C HIS A 7 -5.77 1.14 -4.55
N PRO A 8 -4.73 1.20 -5.41
CA PRO A 8 -3.37 1.02 -4.97
C PRO A 8 -2.83 2.25 -4.21
N SER A 9 -2.15 1.98 -3.10
CA SER A 9 -1.32 2.96 -2.40
C SER A 9 -0.04 3.23 -3.18
N ARG A 10 0.45 4.48 -3.13
CA ARG A 10 1.60 4.95 -3.89
C ARG A 10 2.78 5.22 -2.97
N PHE A 11 3.92 4.60 -3.27
CA PHE A 11 5.17 4.77 -2.55
C PHE A 11 6.25 5.28 -3.50
N THR A 12 7.06 6.25 -3.06
CA THR A 12 8.10 6.85 -3.92
C THR A 12 9.48 6.46 -3.43
N HIS A 13 10.31 5.98 -4.36
CA HIS A 13 11.71 5.66 -4.13
C HIS A 13 12.57 6.22 -5.28
N HIS A 14 13.50 7.13 -4.97
CA HIS A 14 14.35 7.80 -5.97
C HIS A 14 13.56 8.31 -7.19
N HIS A 15 12.50 9.10 -6.95
CA HIS A 15 11.62 9.68 -7.98
C HIS A 15 10.81 8.66 -8.81
N ARG A 16 10.78 7.39 -8.43
CA ARG A 16 9.96 6.36 -9.05
C ARG A 16 8.85 5.92 -8.10
N VAL A 17 7.68 5.71 -8.67
CA VAL A 17 6.50 5.26 -7.92
C VAL A 17 6.42 3.74 -7.96
N LEU A 18 6.14 3.16 -6.80
CA LEU A 18 5.70 1.78 -6.63
C LEU A 18 4.26 1.81 -6.12
N ARG A 19 3.35 1.24 -6.89
CA ARG A 19 1.97 1.04 -6.46
C ARG A 19 1.84 -0.33 -5.82
N ALA A 20 1.12 -0.39 -4.71
CA ALA A 20 0.87 -1.63 -3.99
C ALA A 20 -0.52 -1.64 -3.36
N VAL A 21 -1.06 -2.82 -3.18
CA VAL A 21 -2.32 -3.09 -2.48
C VAL A 21 -2.08 -4.12 -1.38
N LEU A 22 -2.91 -4.12 -0.35
CA LEU A 22 -2.96 -5.21 0.63
C LEU A 22 -4.17 -6.09 0.29
N LEU A 23 -3.94 -7.38 0.12
CA LEU A 23 -4.99 -8.40 -0.08
C LEU A 23 -4.69 -9.54 0.89
N ASP A 24 -5.67 -9.90 1.69
CA ASP A 24 -5.54 -11.00 2.67
C ASP A 24 -4.31 -10.84 3.57
N GLU A 25 -4.04 -9.61 4.03
CA GLU A 25 -2.89 -9.22 4.86
C GLU A 25 -1.51 -9.32 4.18
N GLU A 26 -1.46 -9.73 2.91
CA GLU A 26 -0.25 -9.80 2.11
C GLU A 26 -0.11 -8.57 1.20
N GLY A 27 1.12 -8.06 1.09
CA GLY A 27 1.46 -6.97 0.19
C GLY A 27 1.55 -7.45 -1.26
N TRP A 28 0.80 -6.81 -2.16
CA TRP A 28 0.84 -7.07 -3.60
C TRP A 28 1.29 -5.83 -4.34
N PHE A 29 2.24 -5.98 -5.24
CA PHE A 29 2.96 -4.90 -5.91
C PHE A 29 2.68 -4.92 -7.40
N VAL A 30 2.46 -3.75 -7.99
CA VAL A 30 2.26 -3.62 -9.43
C VAL A 30 3.55 -3.98 -10.17
N LEU A 31 3.50 -5.02 -10.99
CA LEU A 31 4.65 -5.57 -11.69
C LEU A 31 5.34 -4.51 -12.57
N SER A 32 4.60 -3.73 -13.32
CA SER A 32 5.17 -2.71 -14.22
C SER A 32 5.99 -1.66 -13.47
N ASP A 33 5.63 -1.34 -12.22
CA ASP A 33 6.37 -0.43 -11.37
C ASP A 33 7.61 -1.10 -10.77
N LEU A 34 7.50 -2.37 -10.35
CA LEU A 34 8.64 -3.17 -9.89
C LEU A 34 9.70 -3.29 -10.97
N VAL A 35 9.29 -3.61 -12.19
CA VAL A 35 10.19 -3.74 -13.34
C VAL A 35 10.94 -2.43 -13.59
N ARG A 36 10.26 -1.27 -13.51
CA ARG A 36 10.91 0.04 -13.63
C ARG A 36 11.90 0.32 -12.48
N LEU A 37 11.59 -0.11 -11.27
CA LEU A 37 12.50 -0.01 -10.13
C LEU A 37 13.69 -0.92 -10.29
N LEU A 38 13.44 -2.19 -10.59
CA LEU A 38 14.47 -3.23 -10.77
C LEU A 38 15.39 -2.93 -11.94
N GLY A 39 14.88 -2.35 -13.03
CA GLY A 39 15.68 -1.98 -14.18
C GLY A 39 16.91 -1.11 -13.85
N ARG A 40 16.81 -0.28 -12.80
CA ARG A 40 17.95 0.50 -12.29
C ARG A 40 19.01 -0.39 -11.62
N TYR A 41 18.63 -1.53 -11.08
CA TYR A 41 19.48 -2.44 -10.32
C TYR A 41 19.97 -3.64 -11.15
N LEU A 42 19.52 -3.77 -12.41
CA LEU A 42 19.92 -4.83 -13.30
C LEU A 42 21.25 -4.55 -14.04
N GLY A 43 21.94 -3.45 -13.70
CA GLY A 43 23.30 -3.18 -14.15
C GLY A 43 23.45 -2.79 -15.63
N GLY A 44 22.36 -2.46 -16.32
CA GLY A 44 22.41 -1.94 -17.70
C GLY A 44 22.79 -0.46 -17.76
N ARG A 45 23.75 -0.09 -18.59
CA ARG A 45 24.14 1.31 -18.79
C ARG A 45 23.36 2.02 -19.90
N ALA A 46 22.78 1.27 -20.84
CA ALA A 46 22.07 1.84 -21.99
C ALA A 46 20.54 1.71 -21.85
N PRO A 47 19.75 2.74 -22.26
CA PRO A 47 18.30 2.69 -22.23
C PRO A 47 17.68 1.55 -23.05
N ALA A 48 18.33 1.13 -24.14
CA ALA A 48 17.90 0.03 -24.99
C ALA A 48 18.07 -1.33 -24.29
N GLU A 49 19.24 -1.60 -23.69
CA GLU A 49 19.50 -2.81 -22.89
C GLU A 49 18.57 -2.92 -21.68
N GLN A 50 18.20 -1.78 -21.11
CA GLN A 50 17.28 -1.74 -19.99
C GLN A 50 15.86 -2.13 -20.42
N ARG A 51 15.38 -1.72 -21.60
CA ARG A 51 14.08 -2.12 -22.14
C ARG A 51 14.05 -3.61 -22.45
N GLU A 52 15.09 -4.14 -23.06
CA GLU A 52 15.20 -5.56 -23.41
C GLU A 52 15.22 -6.44 -22.16
N ARG A 53 15.96 -6.04 -21.13
CA ARG A 53 15.96 -6.72 -19.82
C ARG A 53 14.61 -6.65 -19.11
N LEU A 54 13.91 -5.53 -19.22
CA LEU A 54 12.56 -5.38 -18.69
C LEU A 54 11.57 -6.32 -19.38
N PHE A 55 11.68 -6.47 -20.70
CA PHE A 55 10.89 -7.41 -21.48
C PHE A 55 11.19 -8.86 -21.09
N VAL A 56 12.48 -9.22 -20.95
CA VAL A 56 12.92 -10.53 -20.45
C VAL A 56 12.39 -10.81 -19.04
N LEU A 57 12.40 -9.81 -18.14
CA LEU A 57 11.84 -9.95 -16.80
C LEU A 57 10.33 -10.21 -16.82
N CYS A 58 9.57 -9.49 -17.64
CA CYS A 58 8.14 -9.72 -17.78
C CYS A 58 7.84 -11.13 -18.34
N HIS A 59 8.61 -11.62 -19.28
CA HIS A 59 8.47 -12.98 -19.81
C HIS A 59 9.04 -14.07 -18.89
N ALA A 60 9.98 -13.70 -18.02
CA ALA A 60 10.57 -14.63 -17.06
C ALA A 60 9.67 -14.85 -15.83
N LEU A 61 8.62 -14.05 -15.63
CA LEU A 61 7.72 -14.21 -14.48
C LEU A 61 7.18 -15.63 -14.37
N GLU A 62 6.65 -16.17 -15.44
CA GLU A 62 6.11 -17.52 -15.48
C GLU A 62 7.17 -18.61 -15.25
N ARG A 63 8.45 -18.29 -15.44
CA ARG A 63 9.57 -19.21 -15.22
C ARG A 63 10.20 -19.10 -13.84
N HIS A 64 9.99 -17.98 -13.15
CA HIS A 64 10.66 -17.65 -11.90
C HIS A 64 9.72 -17.40 -10.73
N LEU A 65 8.42 -17.30 -10.99
CA LEU A 65 7.40 -17.12 -9.97
C LEU A 65 6.43 -18.28 -9.99
N ASP A 66 6.07 -18.75 -8.82
CA ASP A 66 5.01 -19.73 -8.62
C ASP A 66 3.64 -19.10 -8.90
N ALA A 67 2.64 -19.95 -9.15
CA ALA A 67 1.31 -19.50 -9.55
C ALA A 67 0.60 -18.64 -8.49
N ASP A 68 0.96 -18.78 -7.22
CA ASP A 68 0.47 -18.00 -6.09
C ASP A 68 1.22 -16.67 -5.88
N GLN A 69 2.34 -16.48 -6.57
CA GLN A 69 3.19 -15.28 -6.44
C GLN A 69 2.82 -14.16 -7.40
N TRP A 70 1.91 -14.38 -8.34
CA TRP A 70 1.42 -13.35 -9.24
C TRP A 70 -0.05 -13.54 -9.60
N ARG A 71 -0.73 -12.44 -9.94
CA ARG A 71 -2.14 -12.46 -10.33
C ARG A 71 -2.51 -11.25 -11.17
N LEU A 72 -3.54 -11.37 -11.99
CA LEU A 72 -4.17 -10.23 -12.66
C LEU A 72 -5.24 -9.65 -11.75
N ALA A 73 -5.32 -8.32 -11.70
CA ALA A 73 -6.34 -7.59 -10.95
C ALA A 73 -6.73 -6.29 -11.64
N TRP A 74 -7.95 -5.84 -11.37
CA TRP A 74 -8.42 -4.53 -11.82
C TRP A 74 -7.97 -3.47 -10.80
N LEU A 75 -7.19 -2.50 -11.29
CA LEU A 75 -6.69 -1.39 -10.49
C LEU A 75 -7.31 -0.08 -10.96
N HIS A 76 -7.62 0.80 -10.01
CA HIS A 76 -7.96 2.17 -10.31
C HIS A 76 -6.69 2.98 -10.59
N ASP A 77 -6.59 3.56 -11.78
CA ASP A 77 -5.56 4.52 -12.14
C ASP A 77 -6.19 5.91 -12.18
N GLU A 78 -5.66 6.86 -11.41
CA GLU A 78 -6.20 8.22 -11.31
C GLU A 78 -6.25 8.97 -12.66
N ARG A 79 -5.39 8.58 -13.62
CA ARG A 79 -5.28 9.25 -14.92
C ARG A 79 -6.05 8.54 -16.03
N HIS A 80 -6.16 7.22 -15.94
CA HIS A 80 -6.66 6.39 -17.04
C HIS A 80 -7.91 5.58 -16.65
N GLY A 81 -8.39 5.71 -15.40
CA GLY A 81 -9.50 4.92 -14.88
C GLY A 81 -9.16 3.46 -14.60
N PRO A 82 -10.16 2.58 -14.54
CA PRO A 82 -9.95 1.16 -14.27
C PRO A 82 -9.14 0.48 -15.35
N ARG A 83 -8.08 -0.24 -14.98
CA ARG A 83 -7.28 -1.04 -15.91
C ARG A 83 -6.84 -2.34 -15.25
N GLN A 84 -6.73 -3.38 -16.06
CA GLN A 84 -6.14 -4.63 -15.62
C GLN A 84 -4.63 -4.50 -15.59
N ASP A 85 -3.99 -4.91 -14.46
CA ASP A 85 -2.55 -4.91 -14.30
C ASP A 85 -2.13 -6.22 -13.60
N CYS A 86 -0.86 -6.59 -13.75
CA CYS A 86 -0.30 -7.75 -13.08
C CYS A 86 0.24 -7.33 -11.71
N LEU A 87 -0.15 -8.05 -10.68
CA LEU A 87 0.34 -7.90 -9.32
C LEU A 87 1.29 -9.05 -8.99
N VAL A 88 2.31 -8.73 -8.19
CA VAL A 88 3.27 -9.69 -7.65
C VAL A 88 3.19 -9.65 -6.14
N SER A 89 3.10 -10.81 -5.50
CA SER A 89 3.03 -10.94 -4.05
C SER A 89 4.35 -10.53 -3.37
N GLU A 90 4.33 -10.42 -2.05
CA GLU A 90 5.54 -10.14 -1.26
C GLU A 90 6.62 -11.20 -1.50
N SER A 91 6.26 -12.49 -1.50
CA SER A 91 7.19 -13.59 -1.79
C SER A 91 7.74 -13.52 -3.22
N GLY A 92 6.89 -13.24 -4.20
CA GLY A 92 7.29 -13.04 -5.59
C GLY A 92 8.22 -11.83 -5.78
N LEU A 93 7.99 -10.74 -5.06
CA LEU A 93 8.90 -9.60 -5.05
C LEU A 93 10.31 -10.00 -4.57
N TYR A 94 10.40 -10.76 -3.48
CA TYR A 94 11.70 -11.23 -3.00
C TYR A 94 12.37 -12.18 -3.99
N ALA A 95 11.62 -13.05 -4.66
CA ALA A 95 12.16 -13.90 -5.73
C ALA A 95 12.74 -13.05 -6.88
N LEU A 96 12.02 -12.01 -7.32
CA LEU A 96 12.54 -11.09 -8.35
C LEU A 96 13.78 -10.31 -7.89
N LEU A 97 13.86 -9.95 -6.60
CA LEU A 97 15.03 -9.25 -6.04
C LEU A 97 16.29 -10.12 -6.01
N TRP A 98 16.15 -11.46 -5.96
CA TRP A 98 17.26 -12.40 -6.09
C TRP A 98 17.87 -12.42 -7.49
N LEU A 99 17.09 -12.11 -8.52
CA LEU A 99 17.56 -11.99 -9.90
C LEU A 99 18.36 -10.70 -10.15
N ALA A 100 18.23 -9.72 -9.27
CA ALA A 100 18.98 -8.46 -9.36
C ALA A 100 20.40 -8.62 -8.82
N VAL A 101 21.32 -7.75 -9.28
CA VAL A 101 22.71 -7.74 -8.80
C VAL A 101 22.76 -7.62 -7.26
N PRO A 102 23.42 -8.56 -6.54
CA PRO A 102 23.28 -8.70 -5.09
C PRO A 102 23.53 -7.42 -4.26
N GLY A 103 24.47 -6.57 -4.66
CA GLY A 103 24.76 -5.31 -3.96
C GLY A 103 23.72 -4.21 -4.20
N ALA A 104 23.20 -4.15 -5.41
CA ALA A 104 22.31 -3.07 -5.86
C ALA A 104 20.89 -3.20 -5.28
N ALA A 105 20.39 -4.41 -5.11
CA ALA A 105 19.04 -4.66 -4.60
C ALA A 105 18.90 -4.46 -3.07
N ARG A 106 19.99 -4.34 -2.32
CA ARG A 106 19.96 -4.18 -0.85
C ARG A 106 19.17 -2.96 -0.41
N GLY A 107 19.37 -1.82 -1.07
CA GLY A 107 18.65 -0.58 -0.77
C GLY A 107 17.15 -0.72 -1.01
N LEU A 108 16.77 -1.33 -2.13
CA LEU A 108 15.37 -1.57 -2.48
C LEU A 108 14.70 -2.54 -1.48
N ARG A 109 15.37 -3.63 -1.12
CA ARG A 109 14.88 -4.56 -0.09
C ARG A 109 14.63 -3.86 1.24
N ARG A 110 15.61 -3.08 1.73
CA ARG A 110 15.45 -2.31 2.97
C ARG A 110 14.29 -1.34 2.91
N TRP A 111 14.13 -0.64 1.80
CA TRP A 111 13.04 0.30 1.64
C TRP A 111 11.68 -0.41 1.62
N VAL A 112 11.54 -1.52 0.90
CA VAL A 112 10.29 -2.28 0.86
C VAL A 112 9.96 -2.83 2.25
N SER A 113 10.87 -3.56 2.88
CA SER A 113 10.61 -4.21 4.17
C SER A 113 10.49 -3.22 5.34
N GLY A 114 11.25 -2.12 5.33
CA GLY A 114 11.29 -1.16 6.43
C GLY A 114 10.34 0.03 6.27
N SER A 115 9.80 0.27 5.09
CA SER A 115 8.96 1.45 4.84
C SER A 115 7.66 1.13 4.10
N VAL A 116 7.71 0.37 3.00
CA VAL A 116 6.52 0.14 2.17
C VAL A 116 5.55 -0.80 2.87
N LEU A 117 6.02 -1.99 3.26
CA LEU A 117 5.17 -3.00 3.89
C LEU A 117 4.56 -2.55 5.22
N PRO A 118 5.32 -1.93 6.17
CA PRO A 118 4.73 -1.41 7.39
C PRO A 118 3.63 -0.37 7.14
N ARG A 119 3.88 0.56 6.19
CA ARG A 119 2.88 1.58 5.83
C ARG A 119 1.67 0.97 5.12
N LEU A 120 1.87 0.02 4.23
CA LEU A 120 0.79 -0.66 3.53
C LEU A 120 -0.13 -1.39 4.51
N ARG A 121 0.47 -2.14 5.46
CA ARG A 121 -0.27 -2.82 6.53
C ARG A 121 -0.96 -1.86 7.48
N SER A 122 -0.33 -0.73 7.83
CA SER A 122 -0.96 0.28 8.68
C SER A 122 -2.13 1.02 8.01
N GLN A 123 -2.11 1.17 6.69
CA GLN A 123 -3.22 1.77 5.94
C GLN A 123 -4.44 0.86 5.86
N SER A 124 -4.24 -0.45 5.77
CA SER A 124 -5.33 -1.42 5.75
C SER A 124 -5.85 -1.77 7.15
N HIS A 125 -5.02 -1.53 8.15
CA HIS A 125 -5.39 -1.55 9.55
C HIS A 125 -5.15 -0.14 10.13
N PRO A 126 -5.94 0.87 9.72
CA PRO A 126 -5.75 2.26 10.18
C PRO A 126 -5.79 2.39 11.70
N ASN A 127 -6.08 1.30 12.37
CA ASN A 127 -6.29 1.20 13.81
C ASN A 127 -5.34 0.23 14.53
N ALA A 128 -4.30 -0.27 13.86
CA ALA A 128 -3.31 -1.12 14.52
C ALA A 128 -2.56 -0.36 15.65
N THR A 129 -2.40 0.94 15.48
CA THR A 129 -1.84 1.84 16.51
C THR A 129 -2.90 2.86 16.92
N PRO A 130 -3.20 2.99 18.20
CA PRO A 130 -4.10 4.03 18.69
C PRO A 130 -3.59 5.43 18.28
N GLN A 131 -4.40 6.20 17.59
CA GLN A 131 -4.09 7.58 17.18
C GLN A 131 -4.82 8.55 18.10
N ARG A 132 -4.07 9.46 18.71
CA ARG A 132 -4.67 10.57 19.47
C ARG A 132 -5.23 11.61 18.50
N ALA A 133 -6.44 12.07 18.78
CA ALA A 133 -7.08 13.18 18.09
C ALA A 133 -7.84 14.04 19.11
N VAL A 134 -8.10 15.28 18.76
CA VAL A 134 -8.92 16.18 19.57
C VAL A 134 -10.25 16.39 18.87
N LEU A 135 -11.34 16.13 19.57
CA LEU A 135 -12.69 16.42 19.11
C LEU A 135 -13.14 17.76 19.71
N HIS A 136 -13.39 18.72 18.84
CA HIS A 136 -14.00 20.00 19.27
C HIS A 136 -15.52 19.81 19.36
N TRP A 137 -16.05 19.82 20.58
CA TRP A 137 -17.48 19.70 20.84
C TRP A 137 -18.00 20.93 21.55
N LYS A 138 -18.74 21.79 20.82
CA LYS A 138 -19.19 23.10 21.31
C LYS A 138 -17.98 23.94 21.77
N THR A 139 -17.88 24.19 23.07
CA THR A 139 -16.79 24.97 23.69
C THR A 139 -15.74 24.10 24.36
N ALA A 140 -15.88 22.77 24.31
CA ALA A 140 -14.95 21.82 24.93
C ALA A 140 -14.07 21.13 23.90
N GLU A 141 -12.83 20.95 24.26
CA GLU A 141 -11.87 20.08 23.57
C GLU A 141 -11.85 18.76 24.31
N ILE A 142 -12.11 17.66 23.58
CA ILE A 142 -12.18 16.32 24.13
C ILE A 142 -11.04 15.51 23.50
N ASP A 143 -10.12 15.02 24.33
CA ASP A 143 -9.11 14.09 23.87
C ASP A 143 -9.76 12.78 23.44
N THR A 144 -9.47 12.34 22.25
CA THR A 144 -10.00 11.10 21.70
C THR A 144 -8.90 10.17 21.24
N LEU A 145 -9.19 8.87 21.26
CA LEU A 145 -8.32 7.84 20.75
C LEU A 145 -9.01 7.11 19.59
N HIS A 146 -8.45 7.20 18.40
CA HIS A 146 -8.93 6.44 17.25
C HIS A 146 -8.24 5.08 17.23
N TRP A 147 -8.98 4.00 17.45
CA TRP A 147 -8.44 2.65 17.47
C TRP A 147 -9.47 1.63 17.00
N GLN A 148 -9.06 0.70 16.16
CA GLN A 148 -9.92 -0.36 15.61
C GLN A 148 -11.22 0.14 14.96
N GLY A 149 -11.18 1.23 14.19
CA GLY A 149 -12.35 1.81 13.53
C GLY A 149 -13.34 2.49 14.48
N LYS A 150 -12.98 2.62 15.76
CA LYS A 150 -13.81 3.24 16.78
C LYS A 150 -13.12 4.46 17.39
N THR A 151 -13.90 5.47 17.69
CA THR A 151 -13.42 6.61 18.48
C THR A 151 -13.68 6.31 19.95
N TRP A 152 -12.64 6.28 20.74
CA TRP A 152 -12.70 6.11 22.18
C TRP A 152 -12.59 7.47 22.84
N ILE A 153 -13.45 7.72 23.81
CA ILE A 153 -13.52 8.97 24.57
C ILE A 153 -13.28 8.61 26.04
N PRO A 154 -12.45 9.36 26.77
CA PRO A 154 -12.30 9.17 28.21
C PRO A 154 -13.66 9.24 28.92
N LEU A 155 -13.92 8.36 29.85
CA LEU A 155 -15.17 8.34 30.60
C LEU A 155 -15.41 9.64 31.36
N SER A 156 -14.34 10.30 31.79
CA SER A 156 -14.36 11.62 32.43
C SER A 156 -15.02 12.69 31.56
N ASP A 157 -14.89 12.58 30.23
CA ASP A 157 -15.33 13.60 29.29
C ASP A 157 -16.72 13.27 28.69
N CYS A 158 -17.24 12.07 28.98
CA CYS A 158 -18.57 11.66 28.56
C CYS A 158 -19.72 12.59 29.05
N PRO A 159 -19.70 13.15 30.27
CA PRO A 159 -20.74 14.08 30.71
C PRO A 159 -20.88 15.28 29.79
N HIS A 160 -19.81 15.82 29.25
CA HIS A 160 -19.83 16.95 28.33
C HIS A 160 -20.54 16.65 27.00
N LEU A 161 -20.61 15.38 26.62
CA LEU A 161 -21.36 14.95 25.42
C LEU A 161 -22.82 14.68 25.71
N LEU A 162 -23.16 14.30 26.94
CA LEU A 162 -24.52 13.94 27.35
C LEU A 162 -25.39 15.18 27.73
N ASP A 163 -24.75 16.26 28.15
CA ASP A 163 -25.43 17.53 28.54
C ASP A 163 -25.94 18.36 27.35
N SER A 164 -26.08 17.75 26.17
CA SER A 164 -26.71 18.42 25.03
C SER A 164 -28.23 18.43 25.23
N PRO A 165 -28.88 19.60 25.31
CA PRO A 165 -30.35 19.65 25.37
C PRO A 165 -30.88 18.97 24.10
N ARG A 166 -31.73 17.95 24.26
CA ARG A 166 -32.44 17.31 23.15
C ARG A 166 -33.11 18.41 22.32
N PRO A 167 -32.96 18.44 20.99
CA PRO A 167 -33.77 19.32 20.18
C PRO A 167 -35.23 18.91 20.42
N LEU A 168 -36.02 19.84 20.93
CA LEU A 168 -37.49 19.71 21.01
C LEU A 168 -37.95 19.59 19.56
N ILE A 169 -38.29 18.38 19.14
CA ILE A 169 -39.03 18.13 17.91
C ILE A 169 -40.44 18.71 18.22
N ARG A 170 -40.69 19.90 17.70
CA ARG A 170 -42.08 20.43 17.64
C ARG A 170 -42.83 19.58 16.64
N ALA A 171 -43.89 18.96 17.11
CA ALA A 171 -44.93 18.32 16.31
C ALA A 171 -45.63 19.33 15.40
#